data_651ab46da1531959f991e333bfd5ccfb
#
_entry.id   651ab46da1531959f991e333bfd5ccfb
#
_cell.length_a   1.000
_cell.length_b   1.000
_cell.length_c   1.000
_cell.angle_alpha   90.00
_cell.angle_beta   90.00
_cell.angle_gamma   90.00
#
_symmetry.space_group_name_H-M   'P 1'
#
loop_
_entity.id
_entity.type
_entity.pdbx_description
1 polymer ?
#
loop_
_entity_poly.entity_id
_entity_poly.type
_entity_poly.pdbx_seq_one_letter_code
_entity_poly.pdbx_strand_id
1 'polypeptide(L)'
;TLNPSSAASDVYKRQMFRTYQGWTALSRQGPGDGTLNLVPISRAMGWMLLRALQDDITDEDLCGAAPGRAMVVSEAHHAKLLRAYVPIPEVRPGDTVWWHPDVIHGVEDHNRNKGYSNVMYIGAAPDCEKNRRFLDRQRPAFENGRSCPDFAAEDYEVEFKGRFTQSDLDALGRRQMGYEA
;
A
#
# COMPACT_ATOMS: atom_id res chain seq x y z
N THR A 1 23.17 -0.39 20.14
CA THR A 1 22.97 0.53 19.01
C THR A 1 22.59 -0.31 17.80
N LEU A 2 21.30 -0.35 17.45
CA LEU A 2 20.81 -0.99 16.23
C LEU A 2 21.35 -0.19 15.04
N ASN A 3 22.05 -0.86 14.14
CA ASN A 3 22.55 -0.27 12.92
C ASN A 3 21.33 0.16 12.05
N PRO A 4 21.11 1.47 11.79
CA PRO A 4 19.93 1.94 11.06
C PRO A 4 19.77 1.31 9.67
N SER A 5 20.87 0.92 9.04
CA SER A 5 20.89 0.26 7.74
C SER A 5 20.29 -1.15 7.78
N SER A 6 20.35 -1.86 8.90
CA SER A 6 19.79 -3.20 9.04
C SER A 6 18.26 -3.18 9.18
N ALA A 7 17.69 -2.21 9.92
CA ALA A 7 16.25 -2.10 10.12
C ALA A 7 15.51 -1.72 8.84
N ALA A 8 16.01 -0.74 8.08
CA ALA A 8 15.44 -0.38 6.78
C ALA A 8 15.53 -1.52 5.76
N SER A 9 16.67 -2.23 5.75
CA SER A 9 16.88 -3.42 4.93
C SER A 9 15.90 -4.54 5.28
N ASP A 10 15.59 -4.73 6.57
CA ASP A 10 14.66 -5.79 7.01
C ASP A 10 13.21 -5.50 6.64
N VAL A 11 12.74 -4.25 6.78
CA VAL A 11 11.40 -3.85 6.33
C VAL A 11 11.27 -4.03 4.82
N TYR A 12 12.25 -3.54 4.04
CA TYR A 12 12.26 -3.73 2.59
C TYR A 12 12.28 -5.20 2.16
N LYS A 13 13.01 -6.05 2.87
CA LYS A 13 13.07 -7.50 2.60
C LYS A 13 11.75 -8.22 2.89
N ARG A 14 10.94 -7.69 3.81
CA ARG A 14 9.67 -8.32 4.23
C ARG A 14 8.49 -7.98 3.33
N GLN A 15 8.54 -6.85 2.62
CA GLN A 15 7.44 -6.41 1.77
C GLN A 15 7.46 -7.12 0.41
N MET A 16 6.26 -7.38 -0.11
CA MET A 16 6.07 -7.81 -1.49
C MET A 16 6.49 -6.69 -2.45
N PHE A 17 7.21 -7.02 -3.50
CA PHE A 17 7.46 -6.08 -4.59
C PHE A 17 6.24 -6.01 -5.50
N ARG A 18 5.72 -4.81 -5.73
CA ARG A 18 4.58 -4.51 -6.59
C ARG A 18 4.99 -3.55 -7.69
N THR A 19 4.62 -3.85 -8.91
CA THR A 19 4.75 -2.91 -10.04
C THR A 19 3.61 -1.91 -10.05
N TYR A 20 2.42 -2.33 -9.62
CA TYR A 20 1.26 -1.49 -9.42
C TYR A 20 0.56 -1.86 -8.11
N GLN A 21 -0.01 -0.87 -7.48
CA GLN A 21 -0.98 -1.01 -6.41
C GLN A 21 -2.37 -0.74 -6.96
N GLY A 22 -3.38 -1.37 -6.37
CA GLY A 22 -4.74 -1.13 -6.79
C GLY A 22 -5.75 -1.69 -5.82
N TRP A 23 -6.99 -1.41 -6.11
CA TRP A 23 -8.13 -2.02 -5.44
C TRP A 23 -9.36 -2.07 -6.35
N THR A 24 -10.28 -2.97 -6.00
CA THR A 24 -11.61 -3.05 -6.56
C THR A 24 -12.59 -2.43 -5.58
N ALA A 25 -13.44 -1.52 -6.06
CA ALA A 25 -14.51 -0.95 -5.24
C ALA A 25 -15.58 -2.00 -4.92
N LEU A 26 -15.94 -2.12 -3.65
CA LEU A 26 -17.06 -2.94 -3.17
C LEU A 26 -18.29 -2.09 -2.85
N SER A 27 -18.11 -0.78 -2.75
CA SER A 27 -19.18 0.22 -2.59
C SER A 27 -18.95 1.38 -3.54
N ARG A 28 -20.03 2.13 -3.85
CA ARG A 28 -19.91 3.40 -4.55
C ARG A 28 -19.16 4.39 -3.67
N GLN A 29 -18.20 5.09 -4.23
CA GLN A 29 -17.42 6.13 -3.57
C GLN A 29 -16.85 7.13 -4.57
N GLY A 30 -16.63 8.35 -4.13
CA GLY A 30 -16.12 9.43 -4.96
C GLY A 30 -15.59 10.59 -4.11
N PRO A 31 -15.32 11.75 -4.71
CA PRO A 31 -14.79 12.91 -3.99
C PRO A 31 -15.64 13.29 -2.78
N GLY A 32 -15.01 13.35 -1.60
CA GLY A 32 -15.66 13.63 -0.33
C GLY A 32 -16.16 12.41 0.44
N ASP A 33 -15.99 11.21 -0.07
CA ASP A 33 -16.42 9.96 0.57
C ASP A 33 -15.27 9.23 1.30
N GLY A 34 -14.17 9.91 1.63
CA GLY A 34 -12.99 9.30 2.22
C GLY A 34 -12.23 8.43 1.25
N THR A 35 -12.22 8.77 -0.04
CA THR A 35 -11.62 7.97 -1.09
C THR A 35 -10.15 8.34 -1.34
N LEU A 36 -9.54 7.65 -2.31
CA LEU A 36 -8.16 7.85 -2.71
C LEU A 36 -7.96 9.21 -3.37
N ASN A 37 -6.93 9.92 -2.93
CA ASN A 37 -6.40 11.12 -3.57
C ASN A 37 -4.99 10.86 -4.10
N LEU A 38 -4.65 11.50 -5.19
CA LEU A 38 -3.37 11.35 -5.87
C LEU A 38 -2.77 12.71 -6.22
N VAL A 39 -1.44 12.77 -6.28
CA VAL A 39 -0.74 13.80 -7.04
C VAL A 39 -0.42 13.19 -8.42
N PRO A 40 -1.20 13.48 -9.48
CA PRO A 40 -1.11 12.78 -10.77
C PRO A 40 0.08 13.25 -11.61
N ILE A 41 1.24 13.39 -10.98
CA ILE A 41 2.49 13.84 -11.58
C ILE A 41 3.58 12.86 -11.14
N SER A 42 4.04 11.98 -12.04
CA SER A 42 5.03 10.96 -11.73
C SER A 42 6.37 11.53 -11.20
N ARG A 43 6.75 12.74 -11.64
CA ARG A 43 7.97 13.42 -11.18
C ARG A 43 7.84 14.02 -9.77
N ALA A 44 6.63 14.07 -9.20
CA ALA A 44 6.41 14.66 -7.87
C ALA A 44 7.16 13.91 -6.78
N MET A 45 7.27 12.58 -6.87
CA MET A 45 8.08 11.79 -5.95
C MET A 45 9.56 12.18 -6.00
N GLY A 46 10.12 12.34 -7.20
CA GLY A 46 11.51 12.81 -7.35
C GLY A 46 11.71 14.19 -6.73
N TRP A 47 10.78 15.13 -6.97
CA TRP A 47 10.83 16.45 -6.34
C TRP A 47 10.74 16.35 -4.80
N MET A 48 9.85 15.51 -4.28
CA MET A 48 9.68 15.30 -2.84
C MET A 48 10.96 14.77 -2.19
N LEU A 49 11.64 13.81 -2.81
CA LEU A 49 12.92 13.28 -2.33
C LEU A 49 14.04 14.33 -2.38
N LEU A 50 14.13 15.08 -3.50
CA LEU A 50 15.14 16.13 -3.66
C LEU A 50 14.89 17.32 -2.73
N ARG A 51 13.66 17.56 -2.27
CA ARG A 51 13.33 18.62 -1.33
C ARG A 51 14.04 18.42 0.01
N ALA A 52 14.17 17.19 0.47
CA ALA A 52 14.87 16.84 1.71
C ALA A 52 16.39 17.12 1.66
N LEU A 53 16.95 17.31 0.47
CA LEU A 53 18.38 17.53 0.25
C LEU A 53 18.71 18.99 -0.09
N GLN A 54 17.77 19.92 0.08
CA GLN A 54 18.02 21.34 -0.18
C GLN A 54 18.70 22.01 1.02
N ASP A 55 19.47 23.07 0.74
CA ASP A 55 20.30 23.79 1.72
C ASP A 55 19.51 24.40 2.90
N ASP A 56 18.21 24.62 2.73
CA ASP A 56 17.32 25.13 3.77
C ASP A 56 16.68 24.05 4.66
N ILE A 57 17.05 22.77 4.45
CA ILE A 57 16.63 21.62 5.25
C ILE A 57 17.83 21.10 6.04
N THR A 58 17.66 20.93 7.34
CA THR A 58 18.74 20.38 8.18
C THR A 58 18.83 18.87 8.04
N ASP A 59 20.01 18.32 8.34
CA ASP A 59 20.27 16.87 8.31
C ASP A 59 19.42 16.09 9.33
N GLU A 60 18.93 16.77 10.38
CA GLU A 60 18.06 16.17 11.39
C GLU A 60 16.60 16.16 10.94
N ASP A 61 16.17 17.15 10.13
CA ASP A 61 14.79 17.27 9.67
C ASP A 61 14.50 16.36 8.46
N LEU A 62 15.32 16.45 7.42
CA LEU A 62 15.14 15.71 6.15
C LEU A 62 13.69 15.70 5.65
N CYS A 63 12.93 16.77 5.87
CA CYS A 63 11.49 16.86 5.61
C CYS A 63 10.66 15.76 6.31
N GLY A 64 11.06 15.29 7.47
CA GLY A 64 10.43 14.23 8.24
C GLY A 64 10.74 12.81 7.71
N ALA A 65 11.69 12.66 6.78
CA ALA A 65 12.12 11.35 6.34
C ALA A 65 12.81 10.58 7.46
N ALA A 66 12.45 9.32 7.62
CA ALA A 66 13.06 8.44 8.62
C ALA A 66 13.24 7.02 8.08
N PRO A 67 14.32 6.33 8.46
CA PRO A 67 14.53 4.95 8.04
C PRO A 67 13.36 4.04 8.40
N GLY A 68 12.91 3.22 7.44
CA GLY A 68 11.85 2.24 7.65
C GLY A 68 10.44 2.82 7.72
N ARG A 69 10.25 4.10 7.41
CA ARG A 69 8.94 4.75 7.35
C ARG A 69 8.68 5.31 5.95
N ALA A 70 7.40 5.32 5.56
CA ALA A 70 6.98 6.05 4.38
C ALA A 70 7.20 7.55 4.60
N MET A 71 7.73 8.24 3.58
CA MET A 71 7.85 9.69 3.60
C MET A 71 6.45 10.31 3.45
N VAL A 72 6.10 11.22 4.35
CA VAL A 72 4.77 11.85 4.38
C VAL A 72 4.85 13.25 3.79
N VAL A 73 3.90 13.58 2.92
CA VAL A 73 3.74 14.96 2.43
C VAL A 73 3.28 15.85 3.59
N SER A 74 4.02 16.91 3.86
CA SER A 74 3.71 17.91 4.91
C SER A 74 3.48 19.29 4.31
N GLU A 75 2.64 20.08 4.94
CA GLU A 75 2.42 21.46 4.52
C GLU A 75 3.69 22.31 4.64
N ALA A 76 4.48 22.09 5.70
CA ALA A 76 5.71 22.83 5.95
C ALA A 76 6.73 22.71 4.80
N HIS A 77 6.89 21.52 4.24
CA HIS A 77 7.93 21.26 3.23
C HIS A 77 7.38 21.04 1.81
N HIS A 78 6.12 20.61 1.69
CA HIS A 78 5.57 20.10 0.44
C HIS A 78 4.28 20.80 -0.01
N ALA A 79 4.01 22.03 0.43
CA ALA A 79 2.78 22.77 0.12
C ALA A 79 2.44 22.82 -1.37
N LYS A 80 3.45 22.79 -2.26
CA LYS A 80 3.23 22.75 -3.71
C LYS A 80 2.57 21.46 -4.16
N LEU A 81 2.88 20.32 -3.52
CA LEU A 81 2.29 19.02 -3.83
C LEU A 81 0.84 18.94 -3.37
N LEU A 82 0.54 19.52 -2.20
CA LEU A 82 -0.83 19.56 -1.67
C LEU A 82 -1.80 20.29 -2.61
N ARG A 83 -1.32 21.31 -3.34
CA ARG A 83 -2.14 21.99 -4.35
C ARG A 83 -2.46 21.14 -5.59
N ALA A 84 -1.67 20.11 -5.85
CA ALA A 84 -1.86 19.16 -6.94
C ALA A 84 -2.55 17.86 -6.49
N TYR A 85 -2.92 17.76 -5.21
CA TYR A 85 -3.56 16.60 -4.62
C TYR A 85 -5.04 16.61 -4.96
N VAL A 86 -5.48 15.64 -5.74
CA VAL A 86 -6.83 15.55 -6.29
C VAL A 86 -7.46 14.18 -6.02
N PRO A 87 -8.76 14.13 -5.72
CA PRO A 87 -9.46 12.87 -5.56
C PRO A 87 -9.60 12.13 -6.89
N ILE A 88 -9.71 10.80 -6.81
CA ILE A 88 -10.14 10.00 -7.95
C ILE A 88 -11.60 10.34 -8.30
N PRO A 89 -12.02 10.13 -9.57
CA PRO A 89 -13.43 10.26 -9.94
C PRO A 89 -14.31 9.25 -9.19
N GLU A 90 -15.62 9.45 -9.25
CA GLU A 90 -16.58 8.49 -8.70
C GLU A 90 -16.35 7.09 -9.31
N VAL A 91 -16.35 6.08 -8.45
CA VAL A 91 -16.28 4.66 -8.80
C VAL A 91 -17.47 3.91 -8.21
N ARG A 92 -17.85 2.81 -8.87
CA ARG A 92 -18.97 1.92 -8.51
C ARG A 92 -18.46 0.54 -8.14
N PRO A 93 -19.27 -0.29 -7.44
CA PRO A 93 -18.89 -1.68 -7.19
C PRO A 93 -18.46 -2.40 -8.46
N GLY A 94 -17.28 -3.02 -8.42
CA GLY A 94 -16.66 -3.69 -9.56
C GLY A 94 -15.65 -2.84 -10.35
N ASP A 95 -15.68 -1.52 -10.21
CA ASP A 95 -14.64 -0.68 -10.80
C ASP A 95 -13.29 -0.90 -10.09
N THR A 96 -12.19 -0.81 -10.84
CA THR A 96 -10.84 -0.95 -10.30
C THR A 96 -10.05 0.34 -10.47
N VAL A 97 -9.24 0.65 -9.46
CA VAL A 97 -8.33 1.79 -9.49
C VAL A 97 -6.90 1.26 -9.34
N TRP A 98 -6.02 1.69 -10.23
CA TRP A 98 -4.62 1.30 -10.24
C TRP A 98 -3.69 2.50 -10.28
N TRP A 99 -2.59 2.43 -9.52
CA TRP A 99 -1.54 3.46 -9.55
C TRP A 99 -0.16 2.83 -9.37
N HIS A 100 0.86 3.52 -9.89
CA HIS A 100 2.24 3.15 -9.62
C HIS A 100 2.60 3.48 -8.16
N PRO A 101 3.36 2.64 -7.44
CA PRO A 101 3.75 2.90 -6.04
C PRO A 101 4.43 4.25 -5.79
N ASP A 102 5.15 4.78 -6.79
CA ASP A 102 5.82 6.07 -6.71
C ASP A 102 4.87 7.27 -6.88
N VAL A 103 3.61 7.05 -7.21
CA VAL A 103 2.64 8.14 -7.22
C VAL A 103 2.30 8.51 -5.79
N ILE A 104 2.48 9.79 -5.43
CA ILE A 104 2.11 10.30 -4.12
C ILE A 104 0.60 10.15 -3.96
N HIS A 105 0.18 9.43 -2.93
CA HIS A 105 -1.21 9.08 -2.70
C HIS A 105 -1.54 9.06 -1.21
N GLY A 106 -2.81 9.17 -0.92
CA GLY A 106 -3.36 9.08 0.42
C GLY A 106 -4.87 8.97 0.37
N VAL A 107 -5.50 9.05 1.51
CA VAL A 107 -6.96 9.02 1.65
C VAL A 107 -7.43 10.40 2.07
N GLU A 108 -8.63 10.80 1.67
CA GLU A 108 -9.24 12.05 2.13
C GLU A 108 -9.33 12.08 3.66
N ASP A 109 -9.15 13.27 4.24
CA ASP A 109 -9.13 13.48 5.69
C ASP A 109 -10.50 13.27 6.35
N HIS A 110 -11.55 13.27 5.55
CA HIS A 110 -12.93 13.16 6.05
C HIS A 110 -13.77 12.33 5.06
N ASN A 111 -14.79 11.71 5.61
CA ASN A 111 -15.80 10.97 4.86
C ASN A 111 -17.17 11.59 5.14
N ARG A 112 -17.79 12.14 4.12
CA ARG A 112 -19.15 12.70 4.17
C ARG A 112 -20.22 11.67 3.88
N ASN A 113 -19.84 10.50 3.43
CA ASN A 113 -20.77 9.41 3.17
C ASN A 113 -21.33 8.86 4.49
N LYS A 114 -22.60 8.46 4.50
CA LYS A 114 -23.23 7.83 5.66
C LYS A 114 -22.82 6.35 5.85
N GLY A 115 -22.18 5.77 4.86
CA GLY A 115 -21.70 4.38 4.87
C GLY A 115 -20.19 4.29 4.87
N TYR A 116 -19.71 3.11 4.48
CA TYR A 116 -18.28 2.81 4.37
C TYR A 116 -17.84 2.81 2.91
N SER A 117 -16.66 3.34 2.66
CA SER A 117 -15.96 3.21 1.38
C SER A 117 -15.15 1.92 1.40
N ASN A 118 -15.79 0.82 1.01
CA ASN A 118 -15.18 -0.50 1.05
C ASN A 118 -14.44 -0.82 -0.24
N VAL A 119 -13.23 -1.33 -0.09
CA VAL A 119 -12.38 -1.76 -1.21
C VAL A 119 -11.74 -3.11 -0.91
N MET A 120 -11.47 -3.86 -1.96
CA MET A 120 -10.63 -5.05 -1.90
C MET A 120 -9.29 -4.73 -2.55
N TYR A 121 -8.21 -4.74 -1.77
CA TYR A 121 -6.86 -4.49 -2.28
C TYR A 121 -6.43 -5.56 -3.26
N ILE A 122 -5.86 -5.11 -4.37
CA ILE A 122 -5.23 -5.94 -5.39
C ILE A 122 -3.85 -5.35 -5.72
N GLY A 123 -2.86 -6.19 -5.93
CA GLY A 123 -1.51 -5.77 -6.26
C GLY A 123 -1.01 -6.51 -7.49
N ALA A 124 -0.37 -5.80 -8.41
CA ALA A 124 0.36 -6.43 -9.51
C ALA A 124 1.78 -6.75 -9.03
N ALA A 125 2.00 -7.97 -8.61
CA ALA A 125 3.27 -8.46 -8.11
C ALA A 125 3.90 -9.38 -9.17
N PRO A 126 5.05 -9.02 -9.77
CA PRO A 126 5.71 -9.85 -10.76
C PRO A 126 6.26 -11.12 -10.13
N ASP A 127 6.35 -12.18 -10.93
CA ASP A 127 7.07 -13.39 -10.53
C ASP A 127 8.57 -13.11 -10.52
N CYS A 128 9.12 -12.90 -9.33
CA CYS A 128 10.53 -12.65 -9.09
C CYS A 128 10.98 -13.32 -7.79
N GLU A 129 12.28 -13.48 -7.62
CA GLU A 129 12.85 -14.16 -6.45
C GLU A 129 12.37 -13.55 -5.12
N LYS A 130 12.30 -12.21 -5.03
CA LYS A 130 11.80 -11.53 -3.83
C LYS A 130 10.37 -11.93 -3.50
N ASN A 131 9.48 -11.98 -4.50
CA ASN A 131 8.07 -12.32 -4.30
C ASN A 131 7.89 -13.82 -4.04
N ARG A 132 8.69 -14.68 -4.63
CA ARG A 132 8.69 -16.11 -4.30
C ARG A 132 9.05 -16.35 -2.83
N ARG A 133 10.09 -15.66 -2.32
CA ARG A 133 10.43 -15.69 -0.88
C ARG A 133 9.34 -15.10 0.01
N PHE A 134 8.56 -14.15 -0.49
CA PHE A 134 7.41 -13.61 0.24
C PHE A 134 6.34 -14.67 0.46
N LEU A 135 6.08 -15.53 -0.54
CA LEU A 135 5.10 -16.62 -0.44
C LEU A 135 5.41 -17.61 0.68
N ASP A 136 6.69 -17.82 1.02
CA ASP A 136 7.09 -18.70 2.13
C ASP A 136 6.57 -18.22 3.50
N ARG A 137 6.25 -16.94 3.60
CA ARG A 137 5.64 -16.34 4.79
C ARG A 137 4.14 -16.13 4.64
N GLN A 138 3.67 -15.86 3.44
CA GLN A 138 2.25 -15.62 3.17
C GLN A 138 1.44 -16.90 3.28
N ARG A 139 1.93 -18.02 2.77
CA ARG A 139 1.24 -19.31 2.86
C ARG A 139 0.89 -19.70 4.31
N PRO A 140 1.85 -19.77 5.25
CA PRO A 140 1.52 -20.04 6.64
C PRO A 140 0.57 -19.04 7.28
N ALA A 141 0.65 -17.75 6.91
CA ALA A 141 -0.29 -16.75 7.39
C ALA A 141 -1.72 -17.06 6.90
N PHE A 142 -1.88 -17.31 5.61
CA PHE A 142 -3.16 -17.70 5.01
C PHE A 142 -3.73 -18.99 5.63
N GLU A 143 -2.93 -20.04 5.78
CA GLU A 143 -3.34 -21.32 6.34
C GLU A 143 -3.82 -21.19 7.78
N ASN A 144 -3.24 -20.26 8.55
CA ASN A 144 -3.58 -20.02 9.96
C ASN A 144 -4.55 -18.84 10.17
N GLY A 145 -5.15 -18.28 9.11
CA GLY A 145 -6.11 -17.16 9.20
C GLY A 145 -5.52 -15.88 9.75
N ARG A 146 -4.23 -15.65 9.52
CA ARG A 146 -3.52 -14.47 9.98
C ARG A 146 -3.32 -13.47 8.85
N SER A 147 -3.14 -12.21 9.21
CA SER A 147 -2.85 -11.15 8.25
C SER A 147 -1.66 -11.48 7.36
N CYS A 148 -1.75 -11.02 6.10
CA CYS A 148 -0.63 -11.02 5.18
C CYS A 148 0.59 -10.31 5.81
N PRO A 149 1.83 -10.80 5.60
CA PRO A 149 3.04 -10.24 6.22
C PRO A 149 3.33 -8.76 5.95
N ASP A 150 2.65 -8.16 4.96
CA ASP A 150 2.76 -6.74 4.63
C ASP A 150 1.89 -5.83 5.52
N PHE A 151 0.96 -6.41 6.28
CA PHE A 151 0.00 -5.67 7.11
C PHE A 151 0.29 -5.88 8.60
N ALA A 152 -0.38 -5.07 9.42
CA ALA A 152 -0.37 -5.27 10.86
C ALA A 152 -0.85 -6.69 11.21
N ALA A 153 -0.22 -7.29 12.19
CA ALA A 153 -0.60 -8.64 12.63
C ALA A 153 -1.97 -8.59 13.31
N GLU A 154 -2.93 -9.26 12.70
CA GLU A 154 -4.29 -9.42 13.19
C GLU A 154 -4.63 -10.91 13.23
N ASP A 155 -5.52 -11.30 14.10
CA ASP A 155 -5.91 -12.70 14.30
C ASP A 155 -7.44 -12.93 14.35
N TYR A 156 -8.24 -11.89 14.11
CA TYR A 156 -9.70 -11.95 14.14
C TYR A 156 -10.31 -12.86 13.06
N GLU A 157 -9.55 -13.23 12.03
CA GLU A 157 -10.00 -14.19 11.01
C GLU A 157 -9.80 -15.66 11.41
N VAL A 158 -9.01 -15.95 12.46
CA VAL A 158 -8.65 -17.32 12.87
C VAL A 158 -9.89 -18.17 13.13
N GLU A 159 -10.89 -17.60 13.81
CA GLU A 159 -12.13 -18.30 14.16
C GLU A 159 -13.28 -18.04 13.19
N PHE A 160 -13.06 -17.28 12.12
CA PHE A 160 -14.11 -16.99 11.16
C PHE A 160 -14.46 -18.22 10.33
N LYS A 161 -15.69 -18.72 10.48
CA LYS A 161 -16.16 -19.99 9.86
C LYS A 161 -16.27 -19.94 8.33
N GLY A 162 -16.36 -18.75 7.73
CA GLY A 162 -16.42 -18.55 6.28
C GLY A 162 -15.06 -18.30 5.63
N ARG A 163 -13.97 -18.52 6.34
CA ARG A 163 -12.63 -18.29 5.83
C ARG A 163 -12.28 -19.27 4.70
N PHE A 164 -11.72 -18.73 3.63
CA PHE A 164 -11.16 -19.54 2.55
C PHE A 164 -9.98 -20.37 3.05
N THR A 165 -9.87 -21.57 2.52
CA THR A 165 -8.78 -22.51 2.76
C THR A 165 -8.07 -22.86 1.46
N GLN A 166 -6.99 -23.60 1.52
CA GLN A 166 -6.28 -24.07 0.33
C GLN A 166 -7.18 -24.86 -0.64
N SER A 167 -8.18 -25.60 -0.13
CA SER A 167 -9.10 -26.38 -0.94
C SER A 167 -10.13 -25.53 -1.69
N ASP A 168 -10.33 -24.28 -1.28
CA ASP A 168 -11.26 -23.35 -1.94
C ASP A 168 -10.60 -22.57 -3.09
N LEU A 169 -9.27 -22.69 -3.24
CA LEU A 169 -8.54 -22.02 -4.30
C LEU A 169 -8.68 -22.77 -5.62
N ASP A 170 -9.00 -22.05 -6.68
CA ASP A 170 -8.92 -22.55 -8.06
C ASP A 170 -7.46 -22.70 -8.51
N ALA A 171 -7.25 -23.22 -9.72
CA ALA A 171 -5.91 -23.44 -10.27
C ALA A 171 -5.08 -22.13 -10.34
N LEU A 172 -5.71 -21.00 -10.64
CA LEU A 172 -5.03 -19.71 -10.68
C LEU A 172 -4.62 -19.26 -9.26
N GLY A 173 -5.55 -19.31 -8.31
CA GLY A 173 -5.29 -18.97 -6.91
C GLY A 173 -4.20 -19.84 -6.28
N ARG A 174 -4.22 -21.14 -6.54
CA ARG A 174 -3.18 -22.08 -6.08
C ARG A 174 -1.79 -21.71 -6.62
N ARG A 175 -1.71 -21.42 -7.93
CA ARG A 175 -0.46 -20.97 -8.55
C ARG A 175 0.02 -19.62 -8.01
N GLN A 176 -0.89 -18.65 -7.85
CA GLN A 176 -0.55 -17.32 -7.29
C GLN A 176 -0.09 -17.40 -5.83
N MET A 177 -0.62 -18.34 -5.06
CA MET A 177 -0.18 -18.61 -3.68
C MET A 177 1.05 -19.51 -3.60
N GLY A 178 1.57 -20.00 -4.74
CA GLY A 178 2.76 -20.83 -4.79
C GLY A 178 2.56 -22.26 -4.26
N TYR A 179 1.33 -22.79 -4.32
CA TYR A 179 1.05 -24.20 -4.01
C TYR A 179 1.34 -25.12 -5.21
N GLU A 180 1.38 -24.55 -6.40
CA GLU A 180 1.71 -25.24 -7.64
C GLU A 180 2.74 -24.40 -8.42
N ALA A 181 3.68 -25.07 -9.06
CA ALA A 181 4.73 -24.44 -9.88
C ALA A 181 4.19 -24.02 -11.27
#